data_25a22c3d82013cad9579881ca74f97b5
#
_entry.id   25a22c3d82013cad9579881ca74f97b5
#
_cell.length_a   1.000
_cell.length_b   1.000
_cell.length_c   1.000
_cell.angle_alpha   90.00
_cell.angle_beta   90.00
_cell.angle_gamma   90.00
#
_symmetry.space_group_name_H-M   'P 1'
#
loop_
_entity.id
_entity.type
_entity.pdbx_description
1 polymer ?
#
loop_
_entity_poly.entity_id
_entity_poly.type
_entity_poly.pdbx_seq_one_letter_code
_entity_poly.pdbx_strand_id
1 'polypeptide(L)'
;MDTTPEPIVRRKLSDEVFDRLKGMIVSGELAPGDAMPAERDLMARFGVGRPAIREAMQALAGMGLIAISHGERARVLAMTPQSVVRQVDRAAEIMLSTSPAALDHLKEARILFERGVVRQAAERARDADIAALGALLEAQRAVLGRPDAFIAADMQFHTRIAAICGNPILEAVSHSMLGWLKQYHTELLIWSGRENVTLVEHQELLDALADRNPEAAEAALVRHLERSRELYVHQAG
;
A
#
# COMPACT_ATOMS: atom_id res chain seq x y z
N MET A 1 -37.31 -35.22 20.20
CA MET A 1 -35.86 -35.13 20.21
C MET A 1 -35.46 -34.67 18.82
N ASP A 2 -35.11 -33.42 18.68
CA ASP A 2 -34.67 -32.82 17.42
C ASP A 2 -33.23 -33.29 17.17
N THR A 3 -33.04 -34.18 16.20
CA THR A 3 -31.73 -34.72 15.84
C THR A 3 -31.14 -33.94 14.67
N THR A 4 -30.92 -32.65 14.87
CA THR A 4 -30.17 -31.87 13.90
C THR A 4 -28.74 -32.44 13.88
N PRO A 5 -28.22 -32.94 12.73
CA PRO A 5 -26.87 -33.49 12.67
C PRO A 5 -25.86 -32.37 12.90
N GLU A 6 -25.01 -32.52 13.91
CA GLU A 6 -23.88 -31.64 14.17
C GLU A 6 -22.65 -32.26 13.49
N PRO A 7 -22.28 -31.79 12.26
CA PRO A 7 -21.20 -32.41 11.50
C PRO A 7 -19.84 -32.07 12.14
N ILE A 8 -19.05 -33.10 12.44
CA ILE A 8 -17.66 -32.96 12.88
C ILE A 8 -16.84 -32.47 11.66
N VAL A 9 -16.44 -31.19 11.69
CA VAL A 9 -15.55 -30.62 10.66
C VAL A 9 -14.14 -31.17 10.91
N ARG A 10 -13.70 -32.11 10.08
CA ARG A 10 -12.28 -32.53 10.08
C ARG A 10 -11.42 -31.46 9.46
N ARG A 11 -10.46 -30.92 10.21
CA ARG A 11 -9.44 -30.04 9.65
C ARG A 11 -8.60 -30.81 8.60
N LYS A 12 -8.29 -30.15 7.48
CA LYS A 12 -7.42 -30.74 6.46
C LYS A 12 -5.99 -30.85 7.00
N LEU A 13 -5.26 -31.89 6.61
CA LEU A 13 -3.85 -32.02 6.95
C LEU A 13 -3.00 -30.85 6.44
N SER A 14 -3.37 -30.26 5.31
CA SER A 14 -2.72 -29.06 4.78
C SER A 14 -2.86 -27.86 5.71
N ASP A 15 -4.02 -27.68 6.40
CA ASP A 15 -4.22 -26.58 7.33
C ASP A 15 -3.37 -26.76 8.60
N GLU A 16 -3.24 -27.99 9.09
CA GLU A 16 -2.36 -28.32 10.22
C GLU A 16 -0.88 -28.05 9.88
N VAL A 17 -0.44 -28.44 8.68
CA VAL A 17 0.91 -28.17 8.18
C VAL A 17 1.13 -26.68 8.03
N PHE A 18 0.16 -25.96 7.47
CA PHE A 18 0.21 -24.51 7.33
C PHE A 18 0.40 -23.82 8.69
N ASP A 19 -0.43 -24.17 9.69
CA ASP A 19 -0.33 -23.55 11.02
C ASP A 19 1.04 -23.83 11.68
N ARG A 20 1.60 -25.04 11.52
CA ARG A 20 2.93 -25.37 12.04
C ARG A 20 4.04 -24.59 11.34
N LEU A 21 4.04 -24.53 10.02
CA LEU A 21 5.03 -23.79 9.26
C LEU A 21 4.95 -22.27 9.54
N LYS A 22 3.73 -21.73 9.60
CA LYS A 22 3.50 -20.35 10.04
C LYS A 22 4.04 -20.12 11.45
N GLY A 23 3.80 -21.05 12.37
CA GLY A 23 4.34 -20.99 13.74
C GLY A 23 5.86 -20.91 13.76
N MET A 24 6.57 -21.71 12.93
CA MET A 24 8.04 -21.69 12.80
C MET A 24 8.55 -20.33 12.28
N ILE A 25 7.83 -19.69 11.36
CA ILE A 25 8.16 -18.34 10.85
C ILE A 25 7.92 -17.29 11.94
N VAL A 26 6.78 -17.33 12.60
CA VAL A 26 6.40 -16.34 13.64
C VAL A 26 7.32 -16.45 14.87
N SER A 27 7.73 -17.67 15.25
CA SER A 27 8.67 -17.88 16.37
C SER A 27 10.12 -17.53 16.04
N GLY A 28 10.47 -17.31 14.77
CA GLY A 28 11.83 -17.06 14.32
C GLY A 28 12.67 -18.34 14.13
N GLU A 29 12.08 -19.55 14.27
CA GLU A 29 12.75 -20.80 13.90
C GLU A 29 13.16 -20.81 12.42
N LEU A 30 12.35 -20.15 11.58
CA LEU A 30 12.65 -19.83 10.19
C LEU A 30 12.66 -18.31 10.04
N ALA A 31 13.84 -17.74 9.94
CA ALA A 31 14.04 -16.29 9.83
C ALA A 31 13.81 -15.78 8.38
N PRO A 32 13.50 -14.51 8.19
CA PRO A 32 13.45 -13.90 6.86
C PRO A 32 14.75 -14.12 6.09
N GLY A 33 14.65 -14.61 4.85
CA GLY A 33 15.78 -14.99 3.99
C GLY A 33 16.14 -16.47 4.06
N ASP A 34 15.71 -17.20 5.09
CA ASP A 34 16.01 -18.62 5.21
C ASP A 34 15.31 -19.42 4.11
N ALA A 35 15.98 -20.48 3.66
CA ALA A 35 15.37 -21.47 2.78
C ALA A 35 14.41 -22.35 3.59
N MET A 36 13.20 -22.53 3.10
CA MET A 36 12.25 -23.50 3.67
C MET A 36 12.87 -24.91 3.64
N PRO A 37 12.60 -25.77 4.64
CA PRO A 37 12.99 -27.18 4.61
C PRO A 37 12.47 -27.85 3.32
N ALA A 38 13.20 -28.86 2.82
CA ALA A 38 12.77 -29.55 1.61
C ALA A 38 11.42 -30.26 1.83
N GLU A 39 10.57 -30.36 0.79
CA GLU A 39 9.30 -31.06 0.85
C GLU A 39 9.42 -32.45 1.48
N ARG A 40 10.49 -33.19 1.11
CA ARG A 40 10.75 -34.54 1.67
C ARG A 40 10.97 -34.50 3.18
N ASP A 41 11.69 -33.50 3.67
CA ASP A 41 12.02 -33.41 5.09
C ASP A 41 10.77 -32.99 5.90
N LEU A 42 9.95 -32.09 5.32
CA LEU A 42 8.66 -31.73 5.90
C LEU A 42 7.65 -32.90 5.94
N MET A 43 7.61 -33.71 4.87
CA MET A 43 6.80 -34.93 4.84
C MET A 43 7.21 -35.89 5.96
N ALA A 44 8.51 -36.09 6.15
CA ALA A 44 9.03 -36.95 7.23
C ALA A 44 8.77 -36.37 8.62
N ARG A 45 8.95 -35.03 8.80
CA ARG A 45 8.74 -34.34 10.07
C ARG A 45 7.28 -34.35 10.52
N PHE A 46 6.33 -34.17 9.58
CA PHE A 46 4.91 -34.06 9.92
C PHE A 46 4.10 -35.32 9.68
N GLY A 47 4.68 -36.35 9.09
CA GLY A 47 4.00 -37.63 8.82
C GLY A 47 2.87 -37.48 7.79
N VAL A 48 2.99 -36.60 6.81
CA VAL A 48 1.96 -36.29 5.80
C VAL A 48 2.44 -36.47 4.37
N GLY A 49 1.51 -36.64 3.45
CA GLY A 49 1.84 -36.78 2.02
C GLY A 49 2.21 -35.45 1.38
N ARG A 50 2.90 -35.54 0.22
CA ARG A 50 3.36 -34.38 -0.59
C ARG A 50 2.25 -33.39 -0.92
N PRO A 51 0.99 -33.80 -1.26
CA PRO A 51 -0.08 -32.84 -1.56
C PRO A 51 -0.36 -31.89 -0.40
N ALA A 52 -0.40 -32.37 0.85
CA ALA A 52 -0.65 -31.54 2.02
C ALA A 52 0.49 -30.51 2.25
N ILE A 53 1.75 -30.92 2.06
CA ILE A 53 2.90 -30.00 2.12
C ILE A 53 2.79 -28.92 1.05
N ARG A 54 2.52 -29.29 -0.21
CA ARG A 54 2.44 -28.33 -1.32
C ARG A 54 1.28 -27.35 -1.15
N GLU A 55 0.11 -27.82 -0.72
CA GLU A 55 -1.05 -26.97 -0.45
C GLU A 55 -0.72 -25.96 0.65
N ALA A 56 -0.10 -26.40 1.76
CA ALA A 56 0.33 -25.51 2.83
C ALA A 56 1.39 -24.49 2.38
N MET A 57 2.37 -24.91 1.58
CA MET A 57 3.39 -24.00 1.02
C MET A 57 2.77 -22.98 0.08
N GLN A 58 1.81 -23.37 -0.76
CA GLN A 58 1.07 -22.44 -1.63
C GLN A 58 0.24 -21.44 -0.82
N ALA A 59 -0.39 -21.89 0.28
CA ALA A 59 -1.11 -20.99 1.17
C ALA A 59 -0.19 -19.97 1.85
N LEU A 60 1.00 -20.38 2.32
CA LEU A 60 2.02 -19.47 2.86
C LEU A 60 2.51 -18.46 1.81
N ALA A 61 2.71 -18.92 0.57
CA ALA A 61 3.10 -18.04 -0.54
C ALA A 61 1.98 -17.05 -0.89
N GLY A 62 0.72 -17.50 -0.89
CA GLY A 62 -0.45 -16.64 -1.08
C GLY A 62 -0.59 -15.55 -0.01
N MET A 63 -0.14 -15.83 1.21
CA MET A 63 -0.06 -14.85 2.30
C MET A 63 1.21 -13.98 2.26
N GLY A 64 2.11 -14.20 1.30
CA GLY A 64 3.37 -13.45 1.23
C GLY A 64 4.36 -13.76 2.34
N LEU A 65 4.21 -14.90 3.04
CA LEU A 65 5.15 -15.36 4.07
C LEU A 65 6.39 -16.01 3.48
N ILE A 66 6.26 -16.61 2.31
CA ILE A 66 7.36 -17.22 1.56
C ILE A 66 7.28 -16.87 0.07
N ALA A 67 8.43 -16.92 -0.61
CA ALA A 67 8.50 -16.88 -2.07
C ALA A 67 8.82 -18.28 -2.60
N ILE A 68 8.08 -18.73 -3.62
CA ILE A 68 8.35 -19.97 -4.35
C ILE A 68 8.88 -19.60 -5.73
N SER A 69 10.15 -19.94 -6.00
CA SER A 69 10.80 -19.77 -7.31
C SER A 69 10.95 -21.11 -8.00
N HIS A 70 10.89 -21.10 -9.33
CA HIS A 70 11.05 -22.34 -10.12
C HIS A 70 12.49 -22.85 -10.00
N GLY A 71 12.63 -24.13 -9.63
CA GLY A 71 13.97 -24.76 -9.50
C GLY A 71 14.74 -24.44 -8.24
N GLU A 72 14.22 -23.57 -7.37
CA GLU A 72 14.87 -23.20 -6.11
C GLU A 72 14.02 -23.62 -4.89
N ARG A 73 14.65 -23.66 -3.71
CA ARG A 73 13.92 -23.79 -2.46
C ARG A 73 13.13 -22.52 -2.18
N ALA A 74 11.88 -22.66 -1.74
CA ALA A 74 11.13 -21.54 -1.23
C ALA A 74 11.88 -20.82 -0.11
N ARG A 75 11.76 -19.50 -0.02
CA ARG A 75 12.41 -18.67 0.99
C ARG A 75 11.40 -17.89 1.81
N VAL A 76 11.70 -17.75 3.09
CA VAL A 76 10.93 -16.90 4.01
C VAL A 76 11.11 -15.43 3.61
N LEU A 77 9.99 -14.71 3.51
CA LEU A 77 9.98 -13.28 3.20
C LEU A 77 9.96 -12.45 4.48
N ALA A 78 10.60 -11.29 4.44
CA ALA A 78 10.42 -10.28 5.48
C ALA A 78 9.02 -9.68 5.39
N MET A 79 8.26 -9.73 6.48
CA MET A 79 7.00 -9.02 6.59
C MET A 79 7.26 -7.54 6.81
N THR A 80 6.95 -6.74 5.81
CA THR A 80 7.03 -5.28 5.89
C THR A 80 5.64 -4.68 5.70
N PRO A 81 5.36 -3.47 6.20
CA PRO A 81 4.11 -2.80 5.93
C PRO A 81 3.76 -2.75 4.44
N GLN A 82 4.76 -2.52 3.58
CA GLN A 82 4.60 -2.51 2.13
C GLN A 82 4.20 -3.90 1.58
N SER A 83 4.76 -5.00 2.14
CA SER A 83 4.40 -6.34 1.70
C SER A 83 2.97 -6.72 2.10
N VAL A 84 2.52 -6.25 3.26
CA VAL A 84 1.14 -6.47 3.74
C VAL A 84 0.13 -5.71 2.87
N VAL A 85 0.37 -4.43 2.62
CA VAL A 85 -0.55 -3.60 1.83
C VAL A 85 -0.61 -4.07 0.38
N ARG A 86 0.52 -4.48 -0.23
CA ARG A 86 0.55 -5.05 -1.59
C ARG A 86 -0.32 -6.29 -1.79
N GLN A 87 -0.66 -7.03 -0.73
CA GLN A 87 -1.59 -8.16 -0.87
C GLN A 87 -3.02 -7.70 -1.20
N VAL A 88 -3.35 -6.45 -0.86
CA VAL A 88 -4.64 -5.84 -1.14
C VAL A 88 -4.68 -5.22 -2.55
N ASP A 89 -3.52 -4.86 -3.12
CA ASP A 89 -3.42 -4.11 -4.38
C ASP A 89 -4.23 -4.75 -5.53
N ARG A 90 -4.06 -6.06 -5.75
CA ARG A 90 -4.79 -6.76 -6.83
C ARG A 90 -6.31 -6.75 -6.64
N ALA A 91 -6.77 -6.89 -5.42
CA ALA A 91 -8.20 -6.85 -5.12
C ALA A 91 -8.74 -5.42 -5.28
N ALA A 92 -7.98 -4.42 -4.86
CA ALA A 92 -8.31 -3.01 -5.04
C ALA A 92 -8.37 -2.63 -6.53
N GLU A 93 -7.39 -3.05 -7.34
CA GLU A 93 -7.37 -2.84 -8.79
C GLU A 93 -8.61 -3.44 -9.48
N ILE A 94 -8.97 -4.69 -9.14
CA ILE A 94 -10.18 -5.32 -9.68
C ILE A 94 -11.43 -4.56 -9.25
N MET A 95 -11.56 -4.21 -7.97
CA MET A 95 -12.71 -3.46 -7.46
C MET A 95 -12.85 -2.10 -8.15
N LEU A 96 -11.76 -1.37 -8.32
CA LEU A 96 -11.75 -0.06 -8.96
C LEU A 96 -12.05 -0.15 -10.46
N SER A 97 -11.57 -1.20 -11.16
CA SER A 97 -11.83 -1.37 -12.59
C SER A 97 -13.27 -1.78 -12.89
N THR A 98 -13.96 -2.40 -11.94
CA THR A 98 -15.32 -2.92 -12.14
C THR A 98 -16.43 -2.00 -11.62
N SER A 99 -16.11 -0.94 -10.87
CA SER A 99 -17.11 -0.08 -10.24
C SER A 99 -16.70 1.40 -10.24
N PRO A 100 -17.37 2.27 -11.00
CA PRO A 100 -17.17 3.73 -10.92
C PRO A 100 -17.34 4.29 -9.49
N ALA A 101 -18.28 3.75 -8.72
CA ALA A 101 -18.50 4.16 -7.33
C ALA A 101 -17.29 3.86 -6.43
N ALA A 102 -16.54 2.78 -6.71
CA ALA A 102 -15.35 2.44 -5.95
C ALA A 102 -14.26 3.52 -6.07
N LEU A 103 -14.12 4.14 -7.25
CA LEU A 103 -13.19 5.24 -7.44
C LEU A 103 -13.59 6.47 -6.61
N ASP A 104 -14.88 6.81 -6.53
CA ASP A 104 -15.33 7.92 -5.70
C ASP A 104 -15.15 7.63 -4.20
N HIS A 105 -15.40 6.41 -3.77
CA HIS A 105 -15.11 5.98 -2.40
C HIS A 105 -13.61 6.05 -2.08
N LEU A 106 -12.74 5.70 -3.04
CA LEU A 106 -11.29 5.82 -2.85
C LEU A 106 -10.86 7.27 -2.71
N LYS A 107 -11.40 8.20 -3.52
CA LYS A 107 -11.15 9.64 -3.40
C LYS A 107 -11.58 10.18 -2.03
N GLU A 108 -12.72 9.77 -1.54
CA GLU A 108 -13.22 10.14 -0.21
C GLU A 108 -12.30 9.59 0.90
N ALA A 109 -11.96 8.30 0.82
CA ALA A 109 -11.05 7.65 1.77
C ALA A 109 -9.67 8.34 1.78
N ARG A 110 -9.16 8.78 0.63
CA ARG A 110 -7.91 9.54 0.51
C ARG A 110 -7.96 10.83 1.31
N ILE A 111 -9.03 11.63 1.14
CA ILE A 111 -9.17 12.89 1.87
C ILE A 111 -9.16 12.64 3.39
N LEU A 112 -9.96 11.67 3.86
CA LEU A 112 -10.03 11.34 5.28
C LEU A 112 -8.68 10.87 5.84
N PHE A 113 -7.98 10.03 5.11
CA PHE A 113 -6.67 9.50 5.50
C PHE A 113 -5.61 10.61 5.51
N GLU A 114 -5.46 11.34 4.41
CA GLU A 114 -4.40 12.35 4.26
C GLU A 114 -4.59 13.54 5.21
N ARG A 115 -5.83 13.90 5.59
CA ARG A 115 -6.11 14.89 6.64
C ARG A 115 -5.43 14.56 7.96
N GLY A 116 -5.55 13.31 8.42
CA GLY A 116 -4.90 12.87 9.65
C GLY A 116 -3.38 12.82 9.52
N VAL A 117 -2.91 12.36 8.37
CA VAL A 117 -1.49 12.25 8.05
C VAL A 117 -0.81 13.62 8.04
N VAL A 118 -1.39 14.61 7.34
CA VAL A 118 -0.77 15.94 7.23
C VAL A 118 -0.72 16.69 8.55
N ARG A 119 -1.75 16.56 9.39
CA ARG A 119 -1.73 17.13 10.76
C ARG A 119 -0.58 16.56 11.56
N GLN A 120 -0.44 15.24 11.55
CA GLN A 120 0.64 14.58 12.27
C GLN A 120 2.01 14.91 11.68
N ALA A 121 2.11 15.07 10.36
CA ALA A 121 3.33 15.50 9.68
C ALA A 121 3.73 16.94 10.12
N ALA A 122 2.77 17.87 10.18
CA ALA A 122 3.02 19.23 10.63
C ALA A 122 3.58 19.29 12.08
N GLU A 123 3.06 18.43 12.97
CA GLU A 123 3.54 18.35 14.37
C GLU A 123 4.96 17.75 14.48
N ARG A 124 5.36 16.88 13.53
CA ARG A 124 6.60 16.08 13.61
C ARG A 124 7.69 16.51 12.65
N ALA A 125 7.37 17.35 11.67
CA ALA A 125 8.30 17.77 10.64
C ALA A 125 9.57 18.40 11.26
N ARG A 126 10.72 17.97 10.77
CA ARG A 126 12.03 18.59 11.08
C ARG A 126 12.48 19.40 9.86
N ASP A 127 13.43 20.29 10.05
CA ASP A 127 13.93 21.14 8.98
C ASP A 127 14.47 20.33 7.79
N ALA A 128 15.07 19.16 8.07
CA ALA A 128 15.49 18.22 7.02
C ALA A 128 14.31 17.64 6.22
N ASP A 129 13.16 17.44 6.85
CA ASP A 129 11.95 16.94 6.19
C ASP A 129 11.34 18.02 5.29
N ILE A 130 11.33 19.27 5.75
CA ILE A 130 10.91 20.45 4.97
C ILE A 130 11.82 20.66 3.75
N ALA A 131 13.14 20.59 3.96
CA ALA A 131 14.10 20.70 2.85
C ALA A 131 13.89 19.57 1.81
N ALA A 132 13.63 18.35 2.25
CA ALA A 132 13.35 17.23 1.35
C ALA A 132 12.04 17.41 0.56
N LEU A 133 10.97 17.91 1.20
CA LEU A 133 9.71 18.24 0.53
C LEU A 133 9.91 19.39 -0.48
N GLY A 134 10.67 20.41 -0.13
CA GLY A 134 11.03 21.50 -1.05
C GLY A 134 11.75 21.00 -2.29
N ALA A 135 12.71 20.08 -2.12
CA ALA A 135 13.40 19.46 -3.25
C ALA A 135 12.47 18.65 -4.15
N LEU A 136 11.49 17.94 -3.58
CA LEU A 136 10.47 17.20 -4.35
C LEU A 136 9.54 18.15 -5.11
N LEU A 137 9.15 19.27 -4.51
CA LEU A 137 8.35 20.30 -5.19
C LEU A 137 9.10 20.93 -6.36
N GLU A 138 10.38 21.24 -6.21
CA GLU A 138 11.21 21.72 -7.32
C GLU A 138 11.41 20.67 -8.41
N ALA A 139 11.55 19.40 -8.05
CA ALA A 139 11.59 18.30 -9.01
C ALA A 139 10.26 18.17 -9.78
N GLN A 140 9.10 18.36 -9.11
CA GLN A 140 7.79 18.39 -9.75
C GLN A 140 7.68 19.59 -10.71
N ARG A 141 8.15 20.77 -10.33
CA ARG A 141 8.19 21.97 -11.17
C ARG A 141 9.04 21.76 -12.43
N ALA A 142 10.16 21.07 -12.32
CA ALA A 142 11.07 20.80 -13.44
C ALA A 142 10.49 19.83 -14.49
N VAL A 143 9.42 19.12 -14.15
CA VAL A 143 8.73 18.18 -15.06
C VAL A 143 7.39 18.72 -15.57
N LEU A 144 7.12 20.01 -15.40
CA LEU A 144 5.94 20.68 -15.94
C LEU A 144 5.78 20.38 -17.43
N GLY A 145 4.57 20.08 -17.88
CA GLY A 145 4.28 19.72 -19.27
C GLY A 145 4.65 18.28 -19.65
N ARG A 146 5.09 17.47 -18.68
CA ARG A 146 5.32 16.00 -18.84
C ARG A 146 4.40 15.23 -17.89
N PRO A 147 3.19 14.83 -18.32
CA PRO A 147 2.12 14.35 -17.45
C PRO A 147 2.53 13.23 -16.51
N ASP A 148 3.04 12.14 -17.07
CA ASP A 148 3.40 10.95 -16.27
C ASP A 148 4.47 11.26 -15.23
N ALA A 149 5.44 12.10 -15.60
CA ALA A 149 6.50 12.53 -14.70
C ALA A 149 5.95 13.47 -13.61
N PHE A 150 5.02 14.37 -13.98
CA PHE A 150 4.38 15.29 -13.05
C PHE A 150 3.53 14.56 -12.01
N ILE A 151 2.71 13.58 -12.46
CA ILE A 151 1.90 12.73 -11.59
C ILE A 151 2.80 11.89 -10.67
N ALA A 152 3.89 11.34 -11.19
CA ALA A 152 4.82 10.56 -10.37
C ALA A 152 5.48 11.42 -9.27
N ALA A 153 5.84 12.68 -9.59
CA ALA A 153 6.40 13.62 -8.62
C ALA A 153 5.36 14.06 -7.58
N ASP A 154 4.11 14.29 -7.99
CA ASP A 154 2.97 14.58 -7.11
C ASP A 154 2.80 13.47 -6.06
N MET A 155 2.77 12.21 -6.51
CA MET A 155 2.65 11.06 -5.62
C MET A 155 3.83 10.92 -4.66
N GLN A 156 5.04 11.25 -5.11
CA GLN A 156 6.23 11.26 -4.24
C GLN A 156 6.12 12.32 -3.15
N PHE A 157 5.61 13.51 -3.47
CA PHE A 157 5.40 14.58 -2.50
C PHE A 157 4.43 14.15 -1.39
N HIS A 158 3.26 13.62 -1.74
CA HIS A 158 2.28 13.11 -0.77
C HIS A 158 2.81 11.93 0.05
N THR A 159 3.48 10.96 -0.57
CA THR A 159 4.09 9.82 0.15
C THR A 159 5.17 10.31 1.12
N ARG A 160 5.94 11.35 0.75
CA ARG A 160 6.94 11.93 1.66
C ARG A 160 6.30 12.58 2.89
N ILE A 161 5.15 13.24 2.75
CA ILE A 161 4.39 13.75 3.90
C ILE A 161 4.02 12.62 4.85
N ALA A 162 3.54 11.48 4.31
CA ALA A 162 3.22 10.32 5.14
C ALA A 162 4.44 9.74 5.87
N ALA A 163 5.61 9.75 5.24
CA ALA A 163 6.86 9.28 5.84
C ALA A 163 7.28 10.14 7.05
N ILE A 164 6.99 11.46 7.07
CA ILE A 164 7.27 12.36 8.20
C ILE A 164 6.56 11.89 9.47
N CYS A 165 5.40 11.24 9.36
CA CYS A 165 4.70 10.69 10.52
C CYS A 165 5.52 9.65 11.30
N GLY A 166 6.60 9.09 10.72
CA GLY A 166 7.44 8.09 11.36
C GLY A 166 6.74 6.74 11.60
N ASN A 167 5.60 6.53 10.94
CA ASN A 167 4.85 5.29 11.00
C ASN A 167 4.88 4.61 9.62
N PRO A 168 5.66 3.51 9.46
CA PRO A 168 5.84 2.86 8.16
C PRO A 168 4.54 2.23 7.61
N ILE A 169 3.52 2.01 8.44
CA ILE A 169 2.20 1.57 7.96
C ILE A 169 1.49 2.71 7.24
N LEU A 170 1.52 3.94 7.78
CA LEU A 170 0.91 5.10 7.12
C LEU A 170 1.59 5.39 5.78
N GLU A 171 2.91 5.29 5.71
CA GLU A 171 3.67 5.43 4.47
C GLU A 171 3.27 4.38 3.43
N ALA A 172 3.18 3.10 3.83
CA ALA A 172 2.78 2.02 2.95
C ALA A 172 1.35 2.18 2.43
N VAL A 173 0.40 2.58 3.29
CA VAL A 173 -1.00 2.83 2.91
C VAL A 173 -1.08 4.01 1.94
N SER A 174 -0.37 5.12 2.23
CA SER A 174 -0.30 6.28 1.33
C SER A 174 0.20 5.88 -0.05
N HIS A 175 1.32 5.17 -0.12
CA HIS A 175 1.92 4.71 -1.37
C HIS A 175 0.96 3.85 -2.20
N SER A 176 0.30 2.86 -1.59
CA SER A 176 -0.64 1.99 -2.31
C SER A 176 -1.90 2.73 -2.75
N MET A 177 -2.47 3.56 -1.90
CA MET A 177 -3.66 4.37 -2.22
C MET A 177 -3.40 5.30 -3.42
N LEU A 178 -2.24 5.96 -3.45
CA LEU A 178 -1.82 6.78 -4.57
C LEU A 178 -1.55 5.94 -5.83
N GLY A 179 -0.95 4.75 -5.67
CA GLY A 179 -0.74 3.78 -6.75
C GLY A 179 -2.05 3.36 -7.41
N TRP A 180 -3.10 3.09 -6.62
CA TRP A 180 -4.43 2.73 -7.14
C TRP A 180 -5.08 3.88 -7.90
N LEU A 181 -4.88 5.12 -7.48
CA LEU A 181 -5.42 6.29 -8.16
C LEU A 181 -4.69 6.63 -9.46
N LYS A 182 -3.42 6.23 -9.59
CA LYS A 182 -2.57 6.60 -10.72
C LYS A 182 -3.18 6.27 -12.08
N GLN A 183 -3.79 5.08 -12.21
CA GLN A 183 -4.38 4.62 -13.47
C GLN A 183 -5.66 5.36 -13.88
N TYR A 184 -6.28 6.12 -12.94
CA TYR A 184 -7.48 6.93 -13.19
C TYR A 184 -7.19 8.41 -13.35
N HIS A 185 -5.93 8.80 -13.33
CA HIS A 185 -5.52 10.19 -13.53
C HIS A 185 -5.68 10.57 -15.00
N THR A 186 -6.38 11.66 -15.26
CA THR A 186 -6.67 12.09 -16.63
C THR A 186 -5.67 13.11 -17.15
N GLU A 187 -5.53 13.16 -18.48
CA GLU A 187 -4.78 14.19 -19.20
C GLU A 187 -5.34 15.61 -19.03
N LEU A 188 -6.55 15.75 -18.45
CA LEU A 188 -7.18 17.06 -18.14
C LEU A 188 -6.29 17.97 -17.31
N LEU A 189 -5.32 17.43 -16.56
CA LEU A 189 -4.33 18.20 -15.83
C LEU A 189 -3.54 19.12 -16.74
N ILE A 190 -3.17 18.67 -17.95
CA ILE A 190 -2.30 19.37 -18.89
C ILE A 190 -3.05 20.44 -19.67
N TRP A 191 -4.23 20.06 -20.19
CA TRP A 191 -5.02 20.92 -21.07
C TRP A 191 -5.62 22.15 -20.37
N SER A 192 -5.71 22.12 -19.04
CA SER A 192 -6.35 23.16 -18.25
C SER A 192 -5.37 24.10 -17.51
N GLY A 193 -4.06 23.90 -17.63
CA GLY A 193 -3.05 24.68 -16.86
C GLY A 193 -3.12 24.41 -15.34
N ARG A 194 -3.82 23.37 -14.93
CA ARG A 194 -4.04 23.03 -13.51
C ARG A 194 -2.75 22.52 -12.81
N GLU A 195 -1.73 22.14 -13.57
CA GLU A 195 -0.40 21.82 -13.04
C GLU A 195 0.18 22.99 -12.23
N ASN A 196 0.08 24.21 -12.75
CA ASN A 196 0.54 25.39 -12.03
C ASN A 196 -0.24 25.63 -10.74
N VAL A 197 -1.56 25.38 -10.75
CA VAL A 197 -2.39 25.47 -9.53
C VAL A 197 -1.93 24.43 -8.50
N THR A 198 -1.67 23.18 -8.93
CA THR A 198 -1.12 22.14 -8.07
C THR A 198 0.20 22.55 -7.42
N LEU A 199 1.12 23.15 -8.19
CA LEU A 199 2.40 23.63 -7.65
C LEU A 199 2.23 24.75 -6.62
N VAL A 200 1.26 25.66 -6.82
CA VAL A 200 0.94 26.72 -5.85
C VAL A 200 0.39 26.10 -4.56
N GLU A 201 -0.57 25.18 -4.69
CA GLU A 201 -1.17 24.49 -3.53
C GLU A 201 -0.16 23.64 -2.76
N HIS A 202 0.76 22.97 -3.44
CA HIS A 202 1.86 22.25 -2.80
C HIS A 202 2.82 23.20 -2.07
N GLN A 203 3.06 24.41 -2.62
CA GLN A 203 3.85 25.41 -1.92
C GLN A 203 3.14 25.88 -0.63
N GLU A 204 1.85 26.21 -0.70
CA GLU A 204 1.06 26.58 0.48
C GLU A 204 1.09 25.48 1.56
N LEU A 205 1.01 24.23 1.13
CA LEU A 205 1.09 23.07 2.03
C LEU A 205 2.48 22.95 2.66
N LEU A 206 3.54 23.12 1.86
CA LEU A 206 4.92 23.11 2.34
C LEU A 206 5.17 24.22 3.36
N ASP A 207 4.67 25.45 3.08
CA ASP A 207 4.79 26.58 3.97
C ASP A 207 4.09 26.33 5.32
N ALA A 208 2.86 25.77 5.28
CA ALA A 208 2.13 25.41 6.49
C ALA A 208 2.83 24.29 7.32
N LEU A 209 3.47 23.33 6.64
CA LEU A 209 4.29 22.31 7.30
C LEU A 209 5.57 22.90 7.91
N ALA A 210 6.20 23.88 7.23
CA ALA A 210 7.37 24.58 7.73
C ALA A 210 7.03 25.41 8.98
N ASP A 211 5.87 26.05 8.99
CA ASP A 211 5.34 26.81 10.13
C ASP A 211 4.84 25.90 11.27
N ARG A 212 4.89 24.59 11.07
CA ARG A 212 4.36 23.60 12.04
C ARG A 212 2.93 23.88 12.48
N ASN A 213 2.09 24.25 11.51
CA ASN A 213 0.68 24.60 11.71
C ASN A 213 -0.25 23.50 11.17
N PRO A 214 -0.72 22.55 12.02
CA PRO A 214 -1.56 21.43 11.58
C PRO A 214 -2.88 21.87 10.96
N GLU A 215 -3.49 22.95 11.44
CA GLU A 215 -4.75 23.48 10.96
C GLU A 215 -4.60 24.06 9.54
N ALA A 216 -3.56 24.85 9.32
CA ALA A 216 -3.27 25.42 8.00
C ALA A 216 -2.88 24.33 6.99
N ALA A 217 -2.06 23.36 7.41
CA ALA A 217 -1.65 22.24 6.59
C ALA A 217 -2.85 21.37 6.16
N GLU A 218 -3.76 21.06 7.09
CA GLU A 218 -5.01 20.34 6.81
C GLU A 218 -5.86 21.13 5.81
N ALA A 219 -6.07 22.42 6.05
CA ALA A 219 -6.90 23.26 5.19
C ALA A 219 -6.33 23.36 3.77
N ALA A 220 -5.01 23.52 3.61
CA ALA A 220 -4.34 23.55 2.31
C ALA A 220 -4.49 22.21 1.59
N LEU A 221 -4.24 21.10 2.30
CA LEU A 221 -4.36 19.76 1.73
C LEU A 221 -5.79 19.45 1.27
N VAL A 222 -6.80 19.73 2.09
CA VAL A 222 -8.21 19.44 1.75
C VAL A 222 -8.61 20.22 0.50
N ARG A 223 -8.30 21.51 0.40
CA ARG A 223 -8.57 22.30 -0.81
C ARG A 223 -7.92 21.68 -2.04
N HIS A 224 -6.64 21.30 -1.94
CA HIS A 224 -5.90 20.62 -3.00
C HIS A 224 -6.59 19.32 -3.44
N LEU A 225 -6.94 18.44 -2.51
CA LEU A 225 -7.53 17.15 -2.80
C LEU A 225 -8.95 17.26 -3.35
N GLU A 226 -9.79 18.16 -2.83
CA GLU A 226 -11.14 18.39 -3.33
C GLU A 226 -11.12 18.93 -4.76
N ARG A 227 -10.25 19.89 -5.07
CA ARG A 227 -10.05 20.37 -6.43
C ARG A 227 -9.54 19.28 -7.37
N SER A 228 -8.56 18.48 -6.92
CA SER A 228 -8.00 17.41 -7.73
C SER A 228 -8.93 16.21 -7.90
N ARG A 229 -9.99 16.10 -7.10
CA ARG A 229 -10.96 14.99 -7.17
C ARG A 229 -11.57 14.83 -8.57
N GLU A 230 -11.78 15.92 -9.30
CA GLU A 230 -12.31 15.92 -10.65
C GLU A 230 -11.33 15.38 -11.71
N LEU A 231 -10.04 15.29 -11.38
CA LEU A 231 -8.99 14.82 -12.29
C LEU A 231 -8.95 13.28 -12.39
N TYR A 232 -9.59 12.58 -11.47
CA TYR A 232 -9.68 11.13 -11.47
C TYR A 232 -11.05 10.71 -11.99
N VAL A 233 -11.08 10.10 -13.18
CA VAL A 233 -12.30 9.56 -13.79
C VAL A 233 -12.07 8.15 -14.30
N HIS A 234 -13.15 7.36 -14.33
CA HIS A 234 -13.14 6.10 -15.04
C HIS A 234 -12.99 6.40 -16.54
N GLN A 235 -11.95 5.83 -17.15
CA GLN A 235 -11.87 5.82 -18.61
C GLN A 235 -12.98 4.89 -19.10
N ALA A 236 -13.93 5.45 -19.89
CA ALA A 236 -14.91 4.63 -20.58
C ALA A 236 -14.14 3.72 -21.55
N GLY A 237 -14.21 2.40 -21.33
CA GLY A 237 -13.65 1.39 -22.18
C GLY A 237 -14.38 1.30 -23.52
#